data_e58ae87f80e35951031d0a2f2ed2c625
#
_entry.id   e58ae87f80e35951031d0a2f2ed2c625
#
_cell.length_a   1.000
_cell.length_b   1.000
_cell.length_c   1.000
_cell.angle_alpha   90.00
_cell.angle_beta   90.00
_cell.angle_gamma   90.00
#
_symmetry.space_group_name_H-M   'P 1'
#
loop_
_entity.id
_entity.type
_entity.pdbx_description
1 polymer ?
#
loop_
_entity_poly.entity_id
_entity_poly.type
_entity_poly.pdbx_seq_one_letter_code
_entity_poly.pdbx_strand_id
1 'polypeptide(L)'
;RAAQDPSIDPVFDTALSLAASAEDPISGGRHKVWGSRPLWVLPQTSTIASHLPKAVGTAIALEQARRIGRETPVPSDAIVVCSFGDASANHSAALGAFNAAQWTAYQNLPVPVLFVCEDNGLGISVRTPSGWIGASFANRTGLDYFAADGLDLPAAHDAAARAIAHCRRTRRPVFLHLGVVRLLGHAGTDIDAEYLGLGAVEESEARDPLLASARLALESGLMTADEIRSLYEGLRERTREAAVRAAARPKLTDRAKIVAPLAVAGGEEVVAEAGRVPEHDVRVAAFGGEARLPERGPARHMSLQINRALHDLMIKYPEMTIFGEDVAQKGGVYTVTSGLARAFRGSRVFNTLLDETTILGMAQGAAYMGLLPVPEIQYLAYFHNACDQVRGEAASLQFFSDGAFANPMVIRIASLGYQKGFGGHFHNDNSITALRDIPGLV
;
A
#
# COMPACT_ATOMS: atom_id res chain seq x y z
N ARG A 1 -17.57 8.79 6.68
CA ARG A 1 -17.67 7.86 7.84
C ARG A 1 -17.28 8.53 9.14
N ALA A 2 -16.15 9.26 9.22
CA ALA A 2 -15.75 9.93 10.48
C ALA A 2 -16.83 10.86 11.06
N ALA A 3 -17.58 11.57 10.20
CA ALA A 3 -18.70 12.40 10.63
C ALA A 3 -19.94 11.60 11.13
N GLN A 4 -19.95 10.30 10.89
CA GLN A 4 -21.07 9.39 11.23
C GLN A 4 -20.71 8.43 12.36
N ASP A 5 -19.44 8.34 12.74
CA ASP A 5 -18.97 7.48 13.83
C ASP A 5 -18.47 8.34 14.99
N PRO A 6 -19.24 8.44 16.07
CA PRO A 6 -18.89 9.28 17.22
C PRO A 6 -17.64 8.81 17.98
N SER A 7 -17.13 7.61 17.70
CA SER A 7 -15.90 7.10 18.31
C SER A 7 -14.64 7.69 17.66
N ILE A 8 -14.76 8.37 16.51
CA ILE A 8 -13.63 8.93 15.76
C ILE A 8 -13.61 10.45 15.97
N ASP A 9 -12.59 10.95 16.65
CA ASP A 9 -12.25 12.38 16.72
C ASP A 9 -10.90 12.61 16.03
N PRO A 10 -10.87 12.97 14.73
CA PRO A 10 -9.62 13.11 13.98
C PRO A 10 -8.66 14.14 14.57
N VAL A 11 -9.18 15.18 15.24
CA VAL A 11 -8.35 16.20 15.89
C VAL A 11 -7.66 15.63 17.12
N PHE A 12 -8.41 14.93 17.97
CA PHE A 12 -7.85 14.33 19.17
C PHE A 12 -6.95 13.12 18.84
N ASP A 13 -7.35 12.28 17.90
CA ASP A 13 -6.54 11.13 17.43
C ASP A 13 -5.18 11.59 16.88
N THR A 14 -5.19 12.68 16.08
CA THR A 14 -3.95 13.31 15.60
C THR A 14 -3.10 13.84 16.74
N ALA A 15 -3.73 14.50 17.73
CA ALA A 15 -3.02 15.02 18.91
C ALA A 15 -2.41 13.89 19.75
N LEU A 16 -3.09 12.75 19.90
CA LEU A 16 -2.57 11.55 20.57
C LEU A 16 -1.32 10.99 19.87
N SER A 17 -1.36 10.91 18.54
CA SER A 17 -0.23 10.46 17.73
C SER A 17 0.98 11.41 17.88
N LEU A 18 0.75 12.72 17.76
CA LEU A 18 1.80 13.73 17.95
C LEU A 18 2.39 13.73 19.37
N ALA A 19 1.57 13.45 20.38
CA ALA A 19 1.98 13.34 21.77
C ALA A 19 2.66 11.98 22.10
N ALA A 20 2.79 11.05 21.16
CA ALA A 20 3.25 9.68 21.38
C ALA A 20 2.50 9.00 22.56
N SER A 21 1.18 9.14 22.58
CA SER A 21 0.34 8.55 23.62
C SER A 21 0.15 7.05 23.40
N ALA A 22 0.17 6.25 24.47
CA ALA A 22 -0.22 4.84 24.43
C ALA A 22 -1.69 4.63 24.05
N GLU A 23 -2.49 5.70 24.06
CA GLU A 23 -3.90 5.69 23.64
C GLU A 23 -4.08 6.13 22.19
N ASP A 24 -2.99 6.37 21.42
CA ASP A 24 -3.06 6.62 19.99
C ASP A 24 -3.73 5.42 19.29
N PRO A 25 -4.88 5.62 18.61
CA PRO A 25 -5.69 4.53 18.09
C PRO A 25 -5.06 3.78 16.91
N ILE A 26 -3.95 4.28 16.36
CA ILE A 26 -3.25 3.61 15.26
C ILE A 26 -1.91 3.01 15.69
N SER A 27 -1.04 3.76 16.37
CA SER A 27 0.31 3.27 16.70
C SER A 27 0.52 2.90 18.16
N GLY A 28 -0.42 3.24 19.05
CA GLY A 28 -0.24 3.04 20.48
C GLY A 28 1.01 3.74 21.02
N GLY A 29 1.39 4.87 20.43
CA GLY A 29 2.55 5.67 20.84
C GLY A 29 3.90 5.21 20.29
N ARG A 30 3.93 4.22 19.36
CA ARG A 30 5.18 3.69 18.80
C ARG A 30 5.79 4.58 17.74
N HIS A 31 4.96 5.21 16.92
CA HIS A 31 5.44 6.07 15.85
C HIS A 31 4.37 7.11 15.48
N LYS A 32 4.82 8.30 15.07
CA LYS A 32 3.91 9.31 14.54
C LYS A 32 3.57 8.94 13.10
N VAL A 33 2.41 8.30 12.91
CA VAL A 33 1.83 7.96 11.61
C VAL A 33 0.39 8.41 11.54
N TRP A 34 -0.08 8.65 10.32
CA TRP A 34 -1.48 8.92 10.05
C TRP A 34 -2.15 7.62 9.62
N GLY A 35 -3.21 7.25 10.28
CA GLY A 35 -3.94 6.05 9.95
C GLY A 35 -5.23 5.92 10.75
N SER A 36 -6.13 5.08 10.26
CA SER A 36 -7.38 4.77 10.97
C SER A 36 -7.92 3.42 10.49
N ARG A 37 -7.99 2.46 11.37
CA ARG A 37 -8.55 1.15 11.01
C ARG A 37 -10.03 1.24 10.62
N PRO A 38 -10.91 1.95 11.38
CA PRO A 38 -12.32 2.08 11.02
C PRO A 38 -12.56 2.78 9.67
N LEU A 39 -11.69 3.74 9.32
CA LEU A 39 -11.80 4.48 8.05
C LEU A 39 -11.04 3.84 6.89
N TRP A 40 -10.30 2.75 7.12
CA TRP A 40 -9.41 2.13 6.14
C TRP A 40 -8.35 3.10 5.59
N VAL A 41 -7.80 3.93 6.48
CA VAL A 41 -6.62 4.74 6.19
C VAL A 41 -5.40 3.97 6.72
N LEU A 42 -4.60 3.46 5.80
CA LEU A 42 -3.40 2.71 6.15
C LEU A 42 -2.28 3.66 6.57
N PRO A 43 -1.54 3.35 7.64
CA PRO A 43 -0.39 4.15 8.02
C PRO A 43 0.68 4.09 6.92
N GLN A 44 1.33 5.24 6.69
CA GLN A 44 2.40 5.36 5.71
C GLN A 44 3.75 5.43 6.41
N THR A 45 4.76 4.86 5.77
CA THR A 45 6.15 4.97 6.23
C THR A 45 6.80 6.24 5.68
N SER A 46 8.04 6.51 6.10
CA SER A 46 8.81 7.65 5.57
C SER A 46 9.44 7.38 4.19
N THR A 47 9.32 6.17 3.66
CA THR A 47 9.90 5.82 2.36
C THR A 47 9.07 6.44 1.23
N ILE A 48 9.69 7.32 0.46
CA ILE A 48 9.02 8.05 -0.63
C ILE A 48 8.41 7.07 -1.64
N ALA A 49 7.13 7.28 -1.96
CA ALA A 49 6.37 6.55 -2.98
C ALA A 49 6.20 5.03 -2.76
N SER A 50 6.73 4.45 -1.68
CA SER A 50 6.65 3.01 -1.42
C SER A 50 5.21 2.49 -1.24
N HIS A 51 4.27 3.38 -0.93
CA HIS A 51 2.85 3.06 -0.77
C HIS A 51 2.08 2.92 -2.09
N LEU A 52 2.61 3.40 -3.22
CA LEU A 52 1.89 3.33 -4.49
C LEU A 52 1.72 1.88 -5.00
N PRO A 53 2.75 1.00 -4.97
CA PRO A 53 2.57 -0.40 -5.37
C PRO A 53 1.53 -1.14 -4.53
N LYS A 54 1.48 -0.91 -3.20
CA LYS A 54 0.46 -1.55 -2.35
C LYS A 54 -0.95 -1.02 -2.62
N ALA A 55 -1.10 0.25 -3.02
CA ALA A 55 -2.39 0.80 -3.45
C ALA A 55 -2.91 0.11 -4.72
N VAL A 56 -2.04 -0.14 -5.70
CA VAL A 56 -2.37 -0.91 -6.91
C VAL A 56 -2.76 -2.35 -6.55
N GLY A 57 -1.98 -3.00 -5.70
CA GLY A 57 -2.29 -4.35 -5.22
C GLY A 57 -3.63 -4.44 -4.50
N THR A 58 -3.94 -3.46 -3.64
CA THR A 58 -5.25 -3.37 -2.98
C THR A 58 -6.39 -3.24 -3.99
N ALA A 59 -6.23 -2.39 -5.02
CA ALA A 59 -7.24 -2.20 -6.06
C ALA A 59 -7.47 -3.47 -6.88
N ILE A 60 -6.43 -4.19 -7.25
CA ILE A 60 -6.52 -5.47 -7.96
C ILE A 60 -7.18 -6.53 -7.08
N ALA A 61 -6.80 -6.60 -5.81
CA ALA A 61 -7.29 -7.60 -4.87
C ALA A 61 -8.79 -7.48 -4.56
N LEU A 62 -9.38 -6.28 -4.62
CA LEU A 62 -10.83 -6.08 -4.51
C LEU A 62 -11.60 -6.96 -5.52
N GLU A 63 -11.14 -7.00 -6.75
CA GLU A 63 -11.79 -7.80 -7.79
C GLU A 63 -11.37 -9.28 -7.74
N GLN A 64 -10.12 -9.56 -7.38
CA GLN A 64 -9.66 -10.94 -7.22
C GLN A 64 -10.43 -11.67 -6.12
N ALA A 65 -10.57 -11.06 -4.95
CA ALA A 65 -11.35 -11.63 -3.85
C ALA A 65 -12.77 -11.98 -4.28
N ARG A 66 -13.45 -11.06 -5.00
CA ARG A 66 -14.79 -11.30 -5.55
C ARG A 66 -14.82 -12.49 -6.51
N ARG A 67 -13.83 -12.59 -7.43
CA ARG A 67 -13.75 -13.69 -8.41
C ARG A 67 -13.51 -15.06 -7.80
N ILE A 68 -12.85 -15.10 -6.65
CA ILE A 68 -12.62 -16.36 -5.92
C ILE A 68 -13.66 -16.60 -4.81
N GLY A 69 -14.72 -15.77 -4.75
CA GLY A 69 -15.82 -15.93 -3.80
C GLY A 69 -15.45 -15.57 -2.36
N ARG A 70 -14.51 -14.64 -2.16
CA ARG A 70 -14.11 -14.15 -0.83
C ARG A 70 -14.69 -12.76 -0.56
N GLU A 71 -15.15 -12.56 0.65
CA GLU A 71 -15.55 -11.25 1.15
C GLU A 71 -14.32 -10.37 1.38
N THR A 72 -14.48 -9.08 1.11
CA THR A 72 -13.47 -8.07 1.42
C THR A 72 -13.93 -7.21 2.59
N PRO A 73 -12.98 -6.64 3.36
CA PRO A 73 -13.34 -5.79 4.51
C PRO A 73 -13.94 -4.43 4.12
N VAL A 74 -14.09 -4.16 2.84
CA VAL A 74 -14.67 -2.94 2.28
C VAL A 74 -15.75 -3.27 1.25
N PRO A 75 -16.69 -2.35 0.94
CA PRO A 75 -17.72 -2.57 -0.07
C PRO A 75 -17.15 -2.93 -1.45
N SER A 76 -17.88 -3.73 -2.21
CA SER A 76 -17.47 -4.22 -3.54
C SER A 76 -17.26 -3.12 -4.58
N ASP A 77 -17.92 -1.97 -4.41
CA ASP A 77 -17.78 -0.78 -5.27
C ASP A 77 -16.71 0.20 -4.78
N ALA A 78 -16.00 -0.13 -3.69
CA ALA A 78 -14.91 0.70 -3.17
C ALA A 78 -13.85 0.98 -4.25
N ILE A 79 -13.21 2.12 -4.14
CA ILE A 79 -12.00 2.50 -4.88
C ILE A 79 -10.86 2.72 -3.90
N VAL A 80 -9.64 2.58 -4.36
CA VAL A 80 -8.44 2.89 -3.57
C VAL A 80 -7.99 4.30 -3.92
N VAL A 81 -7.85 5.16 -2.91
CA VAL A 81 -7.30 6.51 -3.09
C VAL A 81 -5.85 6.49 -2.60
N CYS A 82 -4.93 6.95 -3.44
CA CYS A 82 -3.50 7.00 -3.17
C CYS A 82 -2.97 8.41 -3.45
N SER A 83 -2.63 9.15 -2.40
CA SER A 83 -2.14 10.53 -2.49
C SER A 83 -0.61 10.55 -2.39
N PHE A 84 0.02 11.48 -3.15
CA PHE A 84 1.48 11.66 -3.20
C PHE A 84 1.82 13.03 -3.80
N GLY A 85 3.01 13.56 -3.49
CA GLY A 85 3.50 14.81 -4.06
C GLY A 85 4.07 14.66 -5.48
N ASP A 86 4.14 15.76 -6.21
CA ASP A 86 4.69 15.82 -7.58
C ASP A 86 6.10 15.22 -7.69
N ALA A 87 7.03 15.58 -6.82
CA ALA A 87 8.37 15.01 -6.83
C ALA A 87 8.39 13.48 -6.62
N SER A 88 7.44 12.94 -5.86
CA SER A 88 7.29 11.50 -5.65
C SER A 88 6.91 10.75 -6.93
N ALA A 89 6.25 11.42 -7.89
CA ALA A 89 5.88 10.82 -9.17
C ALA A 89 7.10 10.39 -10.02
N ASN A 90 8.28 10.96 -9.74
CA ASN A 90 9.53 10.55 -10.38
C ASN A 90 10.19 9.31 -9.77
N HIS A 91 9.76 8.87 -8.59
CA HIS A 91 10.36 7.73 -7.90
C HIS A 91 10.09 6.42 -8.65
N SER A 92 11.08 5.51 -8.69
CA SER A 92 10.96 4.23 -9.39
C SER A 92 9.76 3.40 -8.93
N ALA A 93 9.48 3.36 -7.63
CA ALA A 93 8.31 2.66 -7.08
C ALA A 93 6.99 3.27 -7.57
N ALA A 94 6.90 4.60 -7.71
CA ALA A 94 5.72 5.26 -8.29
C ALA A 94 5.54 4.90 -9.77
N LEU A 95 6.62 4.99 -10.56
CA LEU A 95 6.59 4.64 -11.98
C LEU A 95 6.22 3.17 -12.19
N GLY A 96 6.76 2.26 -11.38
CA GLY A 96 6.39 0.85 -11.38
C GLY A 96 4.90 0.65 -11.09
N ALA A 97 4.37 1.34 -10.08
CA ALA A 97 2.96 1.27 -9.72
C ALA A 97 2.03 1.79 -10.83
N PHE A 98 2.36 2.93 -11.46
CA PHE A 98 1.59 3.44 -12.60
C PHE A 98 1.62 2.44 -13.78
N ASN A 99 2.78 1.87 -14.09
CA ASN A 99 2.92 0.87 -15.14
C ASN A 99 2.11 -0.39 -14.84
N ALA A 100 2.12 -0.89 -13.60
CA ALA A 100 1.34 -2.05 -13.19
C ALA A 100 -0.17 -1.80 -13.29
N ALA A 101 -0.64 -0.62 -12.87
CA ALA A 101 -2.05 -0.24 -13.00
C ALA A 101 -2.47 -0.17 -14.48
N GLN A 102 -1.65 0.47 -15.33
CA GLN A 102 -1.92 0.58 -16.78
C GLN A 102 -1.90 -0.79 -17.48
N TRP A 103 -0.93 -1.64 -17.15
CA TRP A 103 -0.82 -2.98 -17.71
C TRP A 103 -2.00 -3.86 -17.31
N THR A 104 -2.47 -3.75 -16.06
CA THR A 104 -3.68 -4.44 -15.60
C THR A 104 -4.91 -3.95 -16.37
N ALA A 105 -5.07 -2.64 -16.53
CA ALA A 105 -6.16 -2.05 -17.32
C ALA A 105 -6.09 -2.42 -18.80
N TYR A 106 -4.89 -2.53 -19.38
CA TYR A 106 -4.67 -2.99 -20.75
C TYR A 106 -5.20 -4.42 -20.98
N GLN A 107 -5.08 -5.28 -19.98
CA GLN A 107 -5.63 -6.64 -19.99
C GLN A 107 -7.17 -6.68 -19.78
N ASN A 108 -7.83 -5.52 -19.71
CA ASN A 108 -9.24 -5.39 -19.34
C ASN A 108 -9.59 -5.97 -17.97
N LEU A 109 -8.63 -5.94 -17.04
CA LEU A 109 -8.84 -6.32 -15.66
C LEU A 109 -9.13 -5.06 -14.82
N PRO A 110 -10.10 -5.13 -13.88
CA PRO A 110 -10.40 -4.02 -12.99
C PRO A 110 -9.23 -3.68 -12.07
N VAL A 111 -8.95 -2.39 -11.97
CA VAL A 111 -7.93 -1.82 -11.05
C VAL A 111 -8.39 -0.41 -10.62
N PRO A 112 -9.41 -0.33 -9.75
CA PRO A 112 -10.04 0.93 -9.35
C PRO A 112 -9.17 1.71 -8.38
N VAL A 113 -8.08 2.29 -8.86
CA VAL A 113 -7.18 3.16 -8.10
C VAL A 113 -7.29 4.60 -8.61
N LEU A 114 -7.46 5.53 -7.67
CA LEU A 114 -7.39 6.96 -7.89
C LEU A 114 -6.06 7.48 -7.32
N PHE A 115 -5.14 7.79 -8.18
CA PHE A 115 -3.89 8.47 -7.87
C PHE A 115 -4.13 9.97 -7.74
N VAL A 116 -3.86 10.55 -6.58
CA VAL A 116 -3.99 11.99 -6.32
C VAL A 116 -2.60 12.59 -6.22
N CYS A 117 -2.22 13.36 -7.22
CA CYS A 117 -0.95 14.09 -7.25
C CYS A 117 -1.17 15.51 -6.69
N GLU A 118 -0.54 15.81 -5.58
CA GLU A 118 -0.52 17.10 -4.91
C GLU A 118 0.73 17.87 -5.39
N ASP A 119 0.58 18.63 -6.49
CA ASP A 119 1.67 19.34 -7.15
C ASP A 119 1.88 20.72 -6.53
N ASN A 120 2.92 20.84 -5.72
CA ASN A 120 3.35 22.11 -5.11
C ASN A 120 4.63 22.69 -5.75
N GLY A 121 5.18 22.06 -6.76
CA GLY A 121 6.38 22.48 -7.47
C GLY A 121 7.70 22.29 -6.70
N LEU A 122 7.70 21.48 -5.62
CA LEU A 122 8.86 21.31 -4.75
C LEU A 122 9.07 19.83 -4.34
N GLY A 123 10.29 19.35 -4.54
CA GLY A 123 10.78 18.10 -3.96
C GLY A 123 11.74 18.40 -2.81
N ILE A 124 11.23 18.44 -1.57
CA ILE A 124 11.94 18.93 -0.39
C ILE A 124 12.35 20.39 -0.59
N SER A 125 13.57 20.66 -1.04
CA SER A 125 14.12 22.00 -1.29
C SER A 125 14.34 22.31 -2.78
N VAL A 126 14.15 21.30 -3.67
CA VAL A 126 14.43 21.41 -5.10
C VAL A 126 13.13 21.65 -5.87
N ARG A 127 13.13 22.68 -6.72
CA ARG A 127 11.98 22.96 -7.60
C ARG A 127 11.82 21.83 -8.63
N THR A 128 10.58 21.33 -8.78
CA THR A 128 10.24 20.44 -9.89
C THR A 128 9.99 21.26 -11.16
N PRO A 129 10.21 20.69 -12.36
CA PRO A 129 9.98 21.41 -13.60
C PRO A 129 8.52 21.85 -13.75
N SER A 130 8.30 23.10 -14.08
CA SER A 130 6.93 23.62 -14.28
C SER A 130 6.17 22.84 -15.35
N GLY A 131 4.95 22.39 -15.01
CA GLY A 131 4.07 21.69 -15.96
C GLY A 131 4.45 20.25 -16.29
N TRP A 132 5.51 19.68 -15.70
CA TRP A 132 5.99 18.34 -16.07
C TRP A 132 5.00 17.23 -15.69
N ILE A 133 4.20 17.37 -14.60
CA ILE A 133 3.15 16.42 -14.24
C ILE A 133 2.10 16.35 -15.34
N GLY A 134 1.57 17.50 -15.79
CA GLY A 134 0.62 17.54 -16.90
C GLY A 134 1.20 16.94 -18.19
N ALA A 135 2.43 17.32 -18.55
CA ALA A 135 3.11 16.80 -19.73
C ALA A 135 3.35 15.28 -19.66
N SER A 136 3.64 14.75 -18.48
CA SER A 136 3.96 13.32 -18.29
C SER A 136 2.74 12.43 -18.16
N PHE A 137 1.61 12.93 -17.67
CA PHE A 137 0.47 12.10 -17.28
C PHE A 137 -0.83 12.39 -18.05
N ALA A 138 -1.03 13.60 -18.62
CA ALA A 138 -2.31 13.96 -19.27
C ALA A 138 -2.68 13.07 -20.47
N ASN A 139 -1.69 12.54 -21.18
CA ASN A 139 -1.89 11.70 -22.36
C ASN A 139 -1.38 10.26 -22.17
N ARG A 140 -1.23 9.82 -20.92
CA ARG A 140 -0.67 8.50 -20.66
C ARG A 140 -1.73 7.42 -20.88
N THR A 141 -1.47 6.50 -21.82
CA THR A 141 -2.41 5.44 -22.19
C THR A 141 -2.82 4.59 -21.00
N GLY A 142 -4.13 4.38 -20.83
CA GLY A 142 -4.67 3.52 -19.78
C GLY A 142 -4.71 4.15 -18.38
N LEU A 143 -4.49 5.46 -18.29
CA LEU A 143 -4.59 6.25 -17.07
C LEU A 143 -5.43 7.50 -17.36
N ASP A 144 -6.69 7.50 -16.93
CA ASP A 144 -7.61 8.62 -17.21
C ASP A 144 -7.25 9.81 -16.31
N TYR A 145 -7.04 10.99 -16.95
CA TYR A 145 -6.48 12.17 -16.30
C TYR A 145 -7.52 13.24 -16.03
N PHE A 146 -7.51 13.78 -14.82
CA PHE A 146 -8.28 14.93 -14.35
C PHE A 146 -7.33 15.94 -13.70
N ALA A 147 -7.63 17.23 -13.84
CA ALA A 147 -6.83 18.27 -13.21
C ALA A 147 -7.69 19.43 -12.73
N ALA A 148 -7.23 20.09 -11.68
CA ALA A 148 -7.78 21.36 -11.19
C ALA A 148 -6.72 22.16 -10.41
N ASP A 149 -6.96 23.45 -10.26
CA ASP A 149 -6.29 24.26 -9.25
C ASP A 149 -6.87 23.89 -7.87
N GLY A 150 -6.04 23.35 -6.99
CA GLY A 150 -6.43 22.96 -5.63
C GLY A 150 -6.75 24.18 -4.71
N LEU A 151 -6.41 25.40 -5.13
CA LEU A 151 -6.76 26.63 -4.43
C LEU A 151 -8.16 27.14 -4.80
N ASP A 152 -8.72 26.68 -5.91
CA ASP A 152 -10.11 26.88 -6.29
C ASP A 152 -10.97 25.71 -5.74
N LEU A 153 -11.53 25.89 -4.56
CA LEU A 153 -12.30 24.85 -3.86
C LEU A 153 -13.45 24.27 -4.69
N PRO A 154 -14.29 25.05 -5.38
CA PRO A 154 -15.32 24.53 -6.29
C PRO A 154 -14.75 23.68 -7.43
N ALA A 155 -13.71 24.16 -8.12
CA ALA A 155 -13.08 23.45 -9.22
C ALA A 155 -12.40 22.16 -8.74
N ALA A 156 -11.70 22.17 -7.62
CA ALA A 156 -11.07 21.00 -7.00
C ALA A 156 -12.11 19.96 -6.60
N HIS A 157 -13.22 20.40 -5.97
CA HIS A 157 -14.34 19.53 -5.59
C HIS A 157 -14.98 18.86 -6.81
N ASP A 158 -15.27 19.63 -7.86
CA ASP A 158 -15.88 19.09 -9.09
C ASP A 158 -14.96 18.10 -9.79
N ALA A 159 -13.67 18.43 -9.93
CA ALA A 159 -12.69 17.52 -10.54
C ALA A 159 -12.55 16.22 -9.72
N ALA A 160 -12.47 16.30 -8.40
CA ALA A 160 -12.41 15.14 -7.52
C ALA A 160 -13.68 14.30 -7.61
N ALA A 161 -14.85 14.91 -7.57
CA ALA A 161 -16.15 14.21 -7.70
C ALA A 161 -16.26 13.45 -9.03
N ARG A 162 -15.87 14.09 -10.15
CA ARG A 162 -15.83 13.46 -11.48
C ARG A 162 -14.82 12.31 -11.53
N ALA A 163 -13.61 12.49 -11.01
CA ALA A 163 -12.57 11.49 -10.98
C ALA A 163 -12.99 10.26 -10.16
N ILE A 164 -13.56 10.47 -8.97
CA ILE A 164 -14.10 9.41 -8.10
C ILE A 164 -15.22 8.64 -8.79
N ALA A 165 -16.21 9.36 -9.34
CA ALA A 165 -17.34 8.74 -10.01
C ALA A 165 -16.90 7.96 -11.27
N HIS A 166 -15.92 8.48 -12.00
CA HIS A 166 -15.33 7.81 -13.17
C HIS A 166 -14.60 6.52 -12.75
N CYS A 167 -13.67 6.59 -11.79
CA CYS A 167 -12.93 5.45 -11.28
C CYS A 167 -13.88 4.34 -10.77
N ARG A 168 -14.89 4.72 -9.98
CA ARG A 168 -15.88 3.78 -9.43
C ARG A 168 -16.70 3.09 -10.50
N ARG A 169 -17.18 3.84 -11.50
CA ARG A 169 -18.00 3.31 -12.59
C ARG A 169 -17.23 2.43 -13.56
N THR A 170 -16.02 2.88 -13.95
CA THR A 170 -15.23 2.22 -14.99
C THR A 170 -14.34 1.12 -14.45
N ARG A 171 -14.05 1.13 -13.13
CA ARG A 171 -13.07 0.26 -12.46
C ARG A 171 -11.68 0.36 -13.09
N ARG A 172 -11.33 1.53 -13.66
CA ARG A 172 -10.03 1.82 -14.30
C ARG A 172 -9.20 2.77 -13.45
N PRO A 173 -7.87 2.77 -13.61
CA PRO A 173 -7.01 3.70 -12.89
C PRO A 173 -7.24 5.13 -13.38
N VAL A 174 -7.25 6.05 -12.43
CA VAL A 174 -7.46 7.48 -12.66
C VAL A 174 -6.32 8.27 -12.01
N PHE A 175 -5.91 9.34 -12.64
CA PHE A 175 -4.93 10.29 -12.12
C PHE A 175 -5.60 11.66 -11.94
N LEU A 176 -5.67 12.12 -10.70
CA LEU A 176 -6.15 13.46 -10.35
C LEU A 176 -4.95 14.35 -10.00
N HIS A 177 -4.70 15.36 -10.80
CA HIS A 177 -3.64 16.34 -10.59
C HIS A 177 -4.21 17.61 -9.97
N LEU A 178 -3.78 17.94 -8.78
CA LEU A 178 -4.17 19.15 -8.06
C LEU A 178 -2.96 20.05 -7.89
N GLY A 179 -3.03 21.28 -8.41
CA GLY A 179 -2.08 22.33 -8.09
C GLY A 179 -2.30 22.79 -6.65
N VAL A 180 -1.29 22.71 -5.80
CA VAL A 180 -1.40 23.07 -4.39
C VAL A 180 -0.25 23.99 -3.96
N VAL A 181 -0.29 24.51 -2.75
CA VAL A 181 0.80 25.29 -2.16
C VAL A 181 1.30 24.61 -0.89
N ARG A 182 2.60 24.59 -0.69
CA ARG A 182 3.21 24.14 0.57
C ARG A 182 3.46 25.36 1.46
N LEU A 183 2.80 25.42 2.61
CA LEU A 183 2.87 26.54 3.55
C LEU A 183 3.88 26.36 4.69
N LEU A 184 4.30 25.12 4.94
CA LEU A 184 5.22 24.76 6.01
C LEU A 184 6.42 24.01 5.42
N GLY A 185 7.53 23.97 6.17
CA GLY A 185 8.69 23.19 5.82
C GLY A 185 8.36 21.73 5.58
N HIS A 186 9.20 21.03 4.80
CA HIS A 186 9.02 19.60 4.48
C HIS A 186 9.00 18.72 5.73
N ALA A 187 9.80 19.06 6.74
CA ALA A 187 9.89 18.33 8.01
C ALA A 187 10.05 19.32 9.16
N GLY A 188 9.92 18.85 10.41
CA GLY A 188 9.92 19.71 11.59
C GLY A 188 11.19 20.54 11.84
N THR A 189 12.29 20.17 11.18
CA THR A 189 13.58 20.89 11.24
C THR A 189 13.89 21.67 9.96
N ASP A 190 13.00 21.64 8.97
CA ASP A 190 13.18 22.29 7.68
C ASP A 190 12.74 23.76 7.77
N ILE A 191 13.59 24.67 7.31
CA ILE A 191 13.35 26.12 7.32
C ILE A 191 13.33 26.60 5.88
N ASP A 192 12.14 26.73 5.30
CA ASP A 192 11.94 27.13 3.89
C ASP A 192 12.64 28.44 3.54
N ALA A 193 12.69 29.40 4.45
CA ALA A 193 13.33 30.69 4.22
C ALA A 193 14.83 30.59 3.91
N GLU A 194 15.53 29.51 4.35
CA GLU A 194 16.95 29.32 4.11
C GLU A 194 17.28 28.99 2.65
N TYR A 195 16.35 28.34 1.93
CA TYR A 195 16.60 27.93 0.53
C TYR A 195 15.63 28.57 -0.48
N LEU A 196 14.46 29.03 -0.09
CA LEU A 196 13.54 29.77 -0.96
C LEU A 196 13.71 31.29 -0.87
N GLY A 197 14.14 31.79 0.31
CA GLY A 197 14.14 33.18 0.67
C GLY A 197 12.78 33.68 1.17
N LEU A 198 12.78 34.72 2.01
CA LEU A 198 11.57 35.24 2.67
C LEU A 198 10.48 35.67 1.67
N GLY A 199 10.83 36.34 0.57
CA GLY A 199 9.84 36.77 -0.41
C GLY A 199 9.06 35.63 -1.05
N ALA A 200 9.69 34.48 -1.30
CA ALA A 200 8.99 33.31 -1.84
C ALA A 200 8.10 32.62 -0.78
N VAL A 201 8.49 32.68 0.48
CA VAL A 201 7.64 32.20 1.59
C VAL A 201 6.39 33.07 1.72
N GLU A 202 6.55 34.41 1.75
CA GLU A 202 5.44 35.36 1.79
C GLU A 202 4.50 35.24 0.59
N GLU A 203 5.04 35.02 -0.61
CA GLU A 203 4.23 34.72 -1.80
C GLU A 203 3.41 33.43 -1.64
N SER A 204 3.99 32.39 -1.05
CA SER A 204 3.30 31.12 -0.76
C SER A 204 2.20 31.32 0.30
N GLU A 205 2.48 32.07 1.37
CA GLU A 205 1.50 32.40 2.42
C GLU A 205 0.34 33.25 1.88
N ALA A 206 0.60 34.16 0.95
CA ALA A 206 -0.46 34.92 0.29
C ALA A 206 -1.42 34.05 -0.56
N ARG A 207 -0.99 32.83 -0.90
CA ARG A 207 -1.78 31.83 -1.61
C ARG A 207 -2.36 30.76 -0.67
N ASP A 208 -2.43 30.99 0.62
CA ASP A 208 -3.01 30.05 1.58
C ASP A 208 -4.44 29.67 1.18
N PRO A 209 -4.75 28.36 1.01
CA PRO A 209 -6.09 27.88 0.66
C PRO A 209 -7.17 28.27 1.69
N LEU A 210 -6.80 28.51 2.96
CA LEU A 210 -7.75 29.03 3.96
C LEU A 210 -8.18 30.46 3.61
N LEU A 211 -7.26 31.32 3.13
CA LEU A 211 -7.58 32.68 2.67
C LEU A 211 -8.48 32.64 1.43
N ALA A 212 -8.18 31.76 0.48
CA ALA A 212 -9.01 31.57 -0.71
C ALA A 212 -10.43 31.09 -0.34
N SER A 213 -10.54 30.13 0.58
CA SER A 213 -11.83 29.61 1.07
C SER A 213 -12.62 30.66 1.85
N ALA A 214 -11.95 31.45 2.70
CA ALA A 214 -12.58 32.54 3.42
C ALA A 214 -13.13 33.64 2.47
N ARG A 215 -12.36 33.97 1.44
CA ARG A 215 -12.81 34.91 0.38
C ARG A 215 -14.04 34.37 -0.35
N LEU A 216 -14.02 33.11 -0.75
CA LEU A 216 -15.16 32.44 -1.39
C LEU A 216 -16.42 32.52 -0.52
N ALA A 217 -16.30 32.24 0.78
CA ALA A 217 -17.42 32.29 1.71
C ALA A 217 -17.99 33.70 1.87
N LEU A 218 -17.14 34.73 1.88
CA LEU A 218 -17.55 36.14 1.94
C LEU A 218 -18.25 36.59 0.63
N GLU A 219 -17.62 36.33 -0.51
CA GLU A 219 -18.11 36.75 -1.83
C GLU A 219 -19.43 36.05 -2.23
N SER A 220 -19.60 34.82 -1.79
CA SER A 220 -20.85 34.04 -2.00
C SER A 220 -21.95 34.37 -0.96
N GLY A 221 -21.66 35.19 0.05
CA GLY A 221 -22.61 35.51 1.12
C GLY A 221 -22.94 34.33 2.06
N LEU A 222 -22.15 33.25 2.03
CA LEU A 222 -22.33 32.09 2.91
C LEU A 222 -21.99 32.40 4.38
N MET A 223 -21.00 33.27 4.62
CA MET A 223 -20.56 33.66 5.94
C MET A 223 -20.12 35.11 5.94
N THR A 224 -20.30 35.80 7.08
CA THR A 224 -19.74 37.09 7.36
C THR A 224 -18.28 36.99 7.84
N ALA A 225 -17.52 38.06 7.81
CA ALA A 225 -16.15 38.11 8.31
C ALA A 225 -16.05 37.71 9.79
N ASP A 226 -17.04 38.11 10.61
CA ASP A 226 -17.07 37.78 12.03
C ASP A 226 -17.38 36.33 12.31
N GLU A 227 -18.24 35.71 11.51
CA GLU A 227 -18.50 34.25 11.57
C GLU A 227 -17.27 33.43 11.17
N ILE A 228 -16.56 33.83 10.10
CA ILE A 228 -15.31 33.15 9.67
C ILE A 228 -14.26 33.26 10.77
N ARG A 229 -14.07 34.47 11.36
CA ARG A 229 -13.11 34.66 12.45
C ARG A 229 -13.48 33.82 13.67
N SER A 230 -14.75 33.83 14.05
CA SER A 230 -15.25 33.03 15.18
C SER A 230 -15.06 31.54 14.97
N LEU A 231 -15.32 31.05 13.74
CA LEU A 231 -15.07 29.64 13.37
C LEU A 231 -13.57 29.30 13.49
N TYR A 232 -12.70 30.14 12.94
CA TYR A 232 -11.25 29.90 12.98
C TYR A 232 -10.72 29.87 14.43
N GLU A 233 -11.08 30.85 15.26
CA GLU A 233 -10.66 30.92 16.65
C GLU A 233 -11.24 29.75 17.47
N GLY A 234 -12.48 29.35 17.21
CA GLY A 234 -13.10 28.19 17.85
C GLY A 234 -12.39 26.88 17.50
N LEU A 235 -11.99 26.68 16.24
CA LEU A 235 -11.23 25.51 15.82
C LEU A 235 -9.80 25.52 16.38
N ARG A 236 -9.18 26.70 16.44
CA ARG A 236 -7.85 26.88 17.06
C ARG A 236 -7.87 26.47 18.53
N GLU A 237 -8.86 26.95 19.29
CA GLU A 237 -9.02 26.62 20.70
C GLU A 237 -9.30 25.10 20.89
N ARG A 238 -10.20 24.53 20.12
CA ARG A 238 -10.46 23.07 20.13
C ARG A 238 -9.18 22.26 19.88
N THR A 239 -8.36 22.69 18.93
CA THR A 239 -7.08 22.01 18.61
C THR A 239 -6.10 22.15 19.79
N ARG A 240 -6.01 23.34 20.40
CA ARG A 240 -5.18 23.57 21.59
C ARG A 240 -5.62 22.68 22.77
N GLU A 241 -6.91 22.62 23.05
CA GLU A 241 -7.46 21.78 24.11
C GLU A 241 -7.19 20.29 23.85
N ALA A 242 -7.35 19.83 22.61
CA ALA A 242 -7.04 18.46 22.20
C ALA A 242 -5.55 18.15 22.44
N ALA A 243 -4.64 19.04 22.06
CA ALA A 243 -3.20 18.90 22.27
C ALA A 243 -2.82 18.82 23.75
N VAL A 244 -3.39 19.70 24.60
CA VAL A 244 -3.17 19.68 26.06
C VAL A 244 -3.67 18.37 26.68
N ARG A 245 -4.87 17.95 26.31
CA ARG A 245 -5.43 16.67 26.76
C ARG A 245 -4.58 15.47 26.34
N ALA A 246 -4.13 15.45 25.09
CA ALA A 246 -3.30 14.35 24.55
C ALA A 246 -1.92 14.32 25.20
N ALA A 247 -1.31 15.47 25.48
CA ALA A 247 -0.01 15.57 26.17
C ALA A 247 -0.05 14.95 27.57
N ALA A 248 -1.19 15.04 28.27
CA ALA A 248 -1.41 14.49 29.60
C ALA A 248 -1.70 12.98 29.58
N ARG A 249 -1.89 12.34 28.41
CA ARG A 249 -2.22 10.92 28.33
C ARG A 249 -1.00 10.04 28.53
N PRO A 250 -1.19 8.78 28.99
CA PRO A 250 -0.11 7.84 29.24
C PRO A 250 0.81 7.63 28.03
N LYS A 251 2.08 7.39 28.31
CA LYS A 251 3.09 7.03 27.29
C LYS A 251 3.34 5.53 27.33
N LEU A 252 3.75 4.98 26.21
CA LEU A 252 4.18 3.59 26.11
C LEU A 252 5.61 3.47 26.67
N THR A 253 5.78 2.93 27.88
CA THR A 253 7.06 2.86 28.60
C THR A 253 7.58 1.44 28.81
N ASP A 254 6.75 0.42 28.62
CA ASP A 254 7.11 -0.97 28.79
C ASP A 254 7.77 -1.52 27.51
N ARG A 255 9.05 -1.91 27.61
CA ARG A 255 9.83 -2.47 26.49
C ARG A 255 9.14 -3.68 25.85
N ALA A 256 8.58 -4.59 26.64
CA ALA A 256 7.92 -5.78 26.12
C ALA A 256 6.69 -5.41 25.28
N LYS A 257 5.90 -4.43 25.75
CA LYS A 257 4.74 -3.91 25.01
C LYS A 257 5.16 -3.17 23.74
N ILE A 258 6.27 -2.43 23.77
CA ILE A 258 6.77 -1.71 22.59
C ILE A 258 7.02 -2.69 21.45
N VAL A 259 7.72 -3.78 21.71
CA VAL A 259 8.13 -4.75 20.68
C VAL A 259 7.12 -5.85 20.40
N ALA A 260 6.07 -5.97 21.21
CA ALA A 260 5.06 -7.03 21.09
C ALA A 260 4.50 -7.21 19.66
N PRO A 261 4.20 -6.15 18.88
CA PRO A 261 3.69 -6.31 17.52
C PRO A 261 4.69 -6.89 16.52
N LEU A 262 5.99 -6.96 16.87
CA LEU A 262 7.00 -7.62 16.03
C LEU A 262 7.08 -9.13 16.29
N ALA A 263 6.46 -9.61 17.36
CA ALA A 263 6.44 -11.03 17.68
C ALA A 263 5.32 -11.72 16.90
N VAL A 264 5.62 -12.93 16.41
CA VAL A 264 4.60 -13.79 15.81
C VAL A 264 3.67 -14.29 16.93
N ALA A 265 2.41 -13.92 16.83
CA ALA A 265 1.38 -14.46 17.72
C ALA A 265 0.93 -15.85 17.25
N GLY A 266 0.66 -16.78 18.16
CA GLY A 266 -0.05 -18.00 17.86
C GLY A 266 0.73 -19.30 18.04
N GLY A 267 0.92 -19.78 19.25
CA GLY A 267 1.54 -21.07 19.55
C GLY A 267 0.70 -22.27 19.10
N GLU A 268 -0.32 -22.63 19.88
CA GLU A 268 -1.15 -23.82 19.63
C GLU A 268 -2.00 -23.71 18.36
N GLU A 269 -2.53 -22.52 18.05
CA GLU A 269 -3.31 -22.29 16.83
C GLU A 269 -2.49 -22.49 15.55
N VAL A 270 -1.23 -22.05 15.54
CA VAL A 270 -0.32 -22.26 14.40
C VAL A 270 -0.02 -23.75 14.23
N VAL A 271 0.21 -24.47 15.32
CA VAL A 271 0.44 -25.94 15.29
C VAL A 271 -0.80 -26.68 14.78
N ALA A 272 -1.96 -26.31 15.28
CA ALA A 272 -3.24 -26.89 14.84
C ALA A 272 -3.49 -26.62 13.36
N GLU A 273 -3.27 -25.38 12.91
CA GLU A 273 -3.43 -25.02 11.49
C GLU A 273 -2.38 -25.70 10.61
N ALA A 274 -1.15 -25.83 11.06
CA ALA A 274 -0.12 -26.59 10.33
C ALA A 274 -0.53 -28.06 10.12
N GLY A 275 -1.15 -28.67 11.14
CA GLY A 275 -1.65 -30.05 11.10
C GLY A 275 -2.96 -30.22 10.31
N ARG A 276 -3.68 -29.16 10.00
CA ARG A 276 -4.92 -29.24 9.22
C ARG A 276 -4.59 -29.61 7.78
N VAL A 277 -5.18 -30.68 7.29
CA VAL A 277 -5.06 -31.12 5.90
C VAL A 277 -6.39 -30.90 5.16
N PRO A 278 -6.37 -30.67 3.84
CA PRO A 278 -7.60 -30.66 3.04
C PRO A 278 -8.30 -32.01 3.10
N GLU A 279 -9.61 -32.01 2.86
CA GLU A 279 -10.37 -33.27 2.77
C GLU A 279 -9.76 -34.21 1.72
N HIS A 280 -9.68 -35.46 2.06
CA HIS A 280 -9.00 -36.49 1.23
C HIS A 280 -9.56 -36.57 -0.19
N ASP A 281 -10.88 -36.62 -0.34
CA ASP A 281 -11.54 -36.69 -1.64
C ASP A 281 -11.29 -35.44 -2.51
N VAL A 282 -11.21 -34.26 -1.89
CA VAL A 282 -10.88 -33.02 -2.58
C VAL A 282 -9.44 -33.04 -3.08
N ARG A 283 -8.50 -33.56 -2.29
CA ARG A 283 -7.11 -33.77 -2.71
C ARG A 283 -7.01 -34.78 -3.87
N VAL A 284 -7.65 -35.94 -3.71
CA VAL A 284 -7.67 -36.99 -4.74
C VAL A 284 -8.19 -36.44 -6.07
N ALA A 285 -9.29 -35.70 -6.05
CA ALA A 285 -9.85 -35.06 -7.24
C ALA A 285 -8.88 -34.07 -7.86
N ALA A 286 -8.27 -33.19 -7.04
CA ALA A 286 -7.34 -32.16 -7.50
C ALA A 286 -6.05 -32.72 -8.10
N PHE A 287 -5.50 -33.80 -7.56
CA PHE A 287 -4.32 -34.49 -8.11
C PHE A 287 -4.66 -35.46 -9.25
N GLY A 288 -5.96 -35.71 -9.49
CA GLY A 288 -6.44 -36.56 -10.58
C GLY A 288 -6.34 -38.06 -10.27
N GLY A 289 -6.47 -38.44 -9.01
CA GLY A 289 -6.57 -39.81 -8.53
C GLY A 289 -5.64 -40.13 -7.36
N GLU A 290 -6.04 -41.12 -6.56
CA GLU A 290 -5.33 -41.60 -5.36
C GLU A 290 -3.84 -41.91 -5.63
N ALA A 291 -3.56 -42.60 -6.74
CA ALA A 291 -2.18 -42.96 -7.11
C ALA A 291 -1.28 -41.76 -7.47
N ARG A 292 -1.85 -40.57 -7.66
CA ARG A 292 -1.14 -39.36 -8.02
C ARG A 292 -0.86 -38.43 -6.82
N LEU A 293 -1.34 -38.81 -5.65
CA LEU A 293 -1.04 -38.05 -4.43
C LEU A 293 0.48 -38.01 -4.21
N PRO A 294 1.03 -36.88 -3.74
CA PRO A 294 2.47 -36.70 -3.54
C PRO A 294 3.14 -37.78 -2.71
N GLU A 295 2.50 -38.25 -1.66
CA GLU A 295 2.96 -39.28 -0.73
C GLU A 295 2.92 -40.72 -1.30
N ARG A 296 2.19 -40.93 -2.39
CA ARG A 296 2.12 -42.26 -3.10
C ARG A 296 3.19 -42.35 -4.18
N GLY A 297 3.79 -41.23 -4.56
CA GLY A 297 4.79 -41.23 -5.63
C GLY A 297 6.21 -41.50 -5.14
N PRO A 298 7.15 -41.83 -6.08
CA PRO A 298 8.56 -41.96 -5.73
C PRO A 298 9.17 -40.64 -5.31
N ALA A 299 10.32 -40.71 -4.64
CA ALA A 299 11.12 -39.55 -4.30
C ALA A 299 11.44 -38.69 -5.56
N ARG A 300 11.34 -37.37 -5.44
CA ARG A 300 11.56 -36.45 -6.53
C ARG A 300 12.48 -35.32 -6.05
N HIS A 301 13.02 -34.53 -6.99
CA HIS A 301 13.83 -33.36 -6.69
C HIS A 301 12.99 -32.27 -6.02
N MET A 302 13.68 -31.37 -5.31
CA MET A 302 13.08 -30.35 -4.44
C MET A 302 12.05 -29.46 -5.17
N SER A 303 12.33 -29.01 -6.40
CA SER A 303 11.42 -28.12 -7.12
C SER A 303 10.05 -28.77 -7.39
N LEU A 304 10.01 -30.07 -7.68
CA LEU A 304 8.74 -30.76 -7.84
C LEU A 304 8.02 -30.95 -6.49
N GLN A 305 8.75 -31.16 -5.40
CA GLN A 305 8.13 -31.24 -4.07
C GLN A 305 7.55 -29.89 -3.64
N ILE A 306 8.24 -28.79 -3.93
CA ILE A 306 7.69 -27.44 -3.71
C ILE A 306 6.42 -27.24 -4.56
N ASN A 307 6.42 -27.64 -5.83
CA ASN A 307 5.22 -27.56 -6.68
C ASN A 307 4.03 -28.31 -6.09
N ARG A 308 4.24 -29.53 -5.60
CA ARG A 308 3.20 -30.33 -4.95
C ARG A 308 2.71 -29.71 -3.64
N ALA A 309 3.63 -29.17 -2.84
CA ALA A 309 3.28 -28.46 -1.61
C ALA A 309 2.45 -27.19 -1.92
N LEU A 310 2.83 -26.40 -2.93
CA LEU A 310 2.04 -25.26 -3.37
C LEU A 310 0.65 -25.69 -3.86
N HIS A 311 0.55 -26.82 -4.57
CA HIS A 311 -0.73 -27.35 -5.00
C HIS A 311 -1.62 -27.72 -3.82
N ASP A 312 -1.11 -28.45 -2.82
CA ASP A 312 -1.81 -28.79 -1.58
C ASP A 312 -2.23 -27.54 -0.79
N LEU A 313 -1.33 -26.55 -0.66
CA LEU A 313 -1.62 -25.31 0.03
C LEU A 313 -2.72 -24.50 -0.69
N MET A 314 -2.74 -24.48 -2.01
CA MET A 314 -3.80 -23.81 -2.77
C MET A 314 -5.16 -24.52 -2.65
N ILE A 315 -5.19 -25.82 -2.36
CA ILE A 315 -6.43 -26.53 -2.01
C ILE A 315 -6.84 -26.16 -0.58
N LYS A 316 -5.88 -26.14 0.34
CA LYS A 316 -6.09 -25.83 1.76
C LYS A 316 -6.57 -24.40 1.98
N TYR A 317 -6.02 -23.44 1.22
CA TYR A 317 -6.28 -22.00 1.34
C TYR A 317 -6.87 -21.44 0.04
N PRO A 318 -8.20 -21.40 -0.08
CA PRO A 318 -8.85 -20.85 -1.28
C PRO A 318 -8.50 -19.39 -1.57
N GLU A 319 -8.12 -18.60 -0.56
CA GLU A 319 -7.63 -17.22 -0.64
C GLU A 319 -6.18 -17.08 -1.09
N MET A 320 -5.42 -18.19 -1.17
CA MET A 320 -4.02 -18.16 -1.58
C MET A 320 -3.89 -17.80 -3.07
N THR A 321 -3.00 -16.84 -3.35
CA THR A 321 -2.65 -16.39 -4.71
C THR A 321 -1.14 -16.48 -4.91
N ILE A 322 -0.71 -16.89 -6.10
CA ILE A 322 0.71 -16.95 -6.48
C ILE A 322 0.91 -16.04 -7.68
N PHE A 323 1.85 -15.12 -7.61
CA PHE A 323 2.15 -14.23 -8.72
C PHE A 323 3.60 -13.75 -8.70
N GLY A 324 4.05 -13.28 -9.84
CA GLY A 324 5.42 -12.86 -10.10
C GLY A 324 5.75 -12.97 -11.57
N GLU A 325 7.01 -13.00 -11.89
CA GLU A 325 7.49 -13.13 -13.25
C GLU A 325 7.40 -14.60 -13.71
N ASP A 326 6.77 -14.81 -14.86
CA ASP A 326 6.71 -16.13 -15.53
C ASP A 326 6.08 -17.29 -14.72
N VAL A 327 5.39 -17.00 -13.63
CA VAL A 327 4.81 -18.03 -12.73
C VAL A 327 3.62 -18.76 -13.32
N ALA A 328 2.91 -18.18 -14.31
CA ALA A 328 1.71 -18.77 -14.88
C ALA A 328 2.03 -19.89 -15.90
N GLN A 329 2.04 -19.57 -17.22
CA GLN A 329 2.19 -20.59 -18.26
C GLN A 329 3.56 -21.25 -18.29
N LYS A 330 4.64 -20.46 -18.09
CA LYS A 330 6.01 -20.99 -18.07
C LYS A 330 6.29 -21.87 -16.85
N GLY A 331 5.61 -21.58 -15.73
CA GLY A 331 5.74 -22.39 -14.52
C GLY A 331 6.83 -21.95 -13.55
N GLY A 332 7.27 -20.70 -13.65
CA GLY A 332 8.24 -20.08 -12.74
C GLY A 332 9.67 -20.63 -12.88
N VAL A 333 10.54 -20.12 -12.02
CA VAL A 333 11.92 -20.60 -11.92
C VAL A 333 11.93 -22.06 -11.46
N TYR A 334 12.76 -22.88 -12.13
CA TYR A 334 12.86 -24.33 -11.89
C TYR A 334 11.52 -25.09 -12.04
N THR A 335 10.55 -24.53 -12.78
CA THR A 335 9.21 -25.11 -13.00
C THR A 335 8.38 -25.31 -11.71
N VAL A 336 8.69 -24.59 -10.66
CA VAL A 336 8.07 -24.75 -9.34
C VAL A 336 6.57 -24.46 -9.35
N THR A 337 6.09 -23.57 -10.23
CA THR A 337 4.66 -23.24 -10.36
C THR A 337 4.00 -23.89 -11.58
N SER A 338 4.69 -24.81 -12.25
CA SER A 338 4.19 -25.48 -13.46
C SER A 338 2.83 -26.16 -13.22
N GLY A 339 1.88 -25.90 -14.12
CA GLY A 339 0.53 -26.46 -14.07
C GLY A 339 -0.44 -25.79 -13.10
N LEU A 340 0.03 -24.99 -12.12
CA LEU A 340 -0.83 -24.38 -11.11
C LEU A 340 -1.83 -23.39 -11.72
N ALA A 341 -1.42 -22.59 -12.71
CA ALA A 341 -2.34 -21.65 -13.38
C ALA A 341 -3.50 -22.35 -14.08
N ARG A 342 -3.27 -23.55 -14.61
CA ARG A 342 -4.32 -24.39 -15.23
C ARG A 342 -5.23 -25.02 -14.19
N ALA A 343 -4.66 -25.47 -13.05
CA ALA A 343 -5.42 -26.11 -11.97
C ALA A 343 -6.30 -25.11 -11.21
N PHE A 344 -5.77 -23.92 -10.92
CA PHE A 344 -6.41 -22.92 -10.03
C PHE A 344 -6.89 -21.64 -10.74
N ARG A 345 -6.77 -21.56 -12.06
CA ARG A 345 -7.15 -20.43 -12.92
C ARG A 345 -6.29 -19.17 -12.70
N GLY A 346 -6.34 -18.26 -13.69
CA GLY A 346 -5.56 -17.02 -13.69
C GLY A 346 -5.94 -15.99 -12.61
N SER A 347 -7.09 -16.13 -11.95
CA SER A 347 -7.43 -15.31 -10.79
C SER A 347 -6.60 -15.62 -9.55
N ARG A 348 -5.99 -16.79 -9.49
CA ARG A 348 -5.16 -17.23 -8.35
C ARG A 348 -3.69 -17.43 -8.68
N VAL A 349 -3.35 -17.71 -9.95
CA VAL A 349 -1.96 -17.85 -10.41
C VAL A 349 -1.77 -17.03 -11.68
N PHE A 350 -1.00 -15.95 -11.62
CA PHE A 350 -0.89 -15.01 -12.72
C PHE A 350 0.50 -14.35 -12.79
N ASN A 351 0.87 -13.89 -13.98
CA ASN A 351 2.09 -13.12 -14.18
C ASN A 351 1.88 -11.65 -13.81
N THR A 352 2.96 -11.00 -13.40
CA THR A 352 3.08 -9.55 -13.22
C THR A 352 4.00 -8.95 -14.28
N LEU A 353 4.14 -7.62 -14.28
CA LEU A 353 5.28 -6.98 -14.91
C LEU A 353 6.58 -7.35 -14.19
N LEU A 354 7.70 -7.24 -14.89
CA LEU A 354 9.04 -7.48 -14.37
C LEU A 354 9.48 -6.27 -13.54
N ASP A 355 9.16 -6.32 -12.25
CA ASP A 355 9.54 -5.31 -11.26
C ASP A 355 9.27 -5.85 -9.85
N GLU A 356 10.32 -6.25 -9.15
CA GLU A 356 10.24 -6.90 -7.85
C GLU A 356 9.67 -5.97 -6.78
N THR A 357 9.92 -4.66 -6.87
CA THR A 357 9.33 -3.65 -5.99
C THR A 357 7.81 -3.65 -6.11
N THR A 358 7.28 -3.64 -7.32
CA THR A 358 5.84 -3.68 -7.57
C THR A 358 5.22 -5.02 -7.15
N ILE A 359 5.89 -6.15 -7.43
CA ILE A 359 5.44 -7.49 -7.03
C ILE A 359 5.21 -7.55 -5.52
N LEU A 360 6.18 -7.10 -4.72
CA LEU A 360 6.07 -7.12 -3.26
C LEU A 360 5.04 -6.11 -2.73
N GLY A 361 4.98 -4.92 -3.31
CA GLY A 361 3.94 -3.94 -2.95
C GLY A 361 2.53 -4.45 -3.27
N MET A 362 2.32 -5.08 -4.42
CA MET A 362 1.04 -5.69 -4.78
C MET A 362 0.64 -6.80 -3.80
N ALA A 363 1.60 -7.57 -3.31
CA ALA A 363 1.34 -8.61 -2.32
C ALA A 363 0.81 -8.03 -1.01
N GLN A 364 1.39 -6.91 -0.54
CA GLN A 364 0.89 -6.21 0.63
C GLN A 364 -0.57 -5.77 0.44
N GLY A 365 -0.87 -5.17 -0.71
CA GLY A 365 -2.24 -4.75 -1.03
C GLY A 365 -3.23 -5.92 -1.06
N ALA A 366 -2.83 -7.07 -1.58
CA ALA A 366 -3.64 -8.28 -1.59
C ALA A 366 -3.91 -8.81 -0.16
N ALA A 367 -2.88 -8.79 0.69
CA ALA A 367 -3.00 -9.20 2.09
C ALA A 367 -4.02 -8.33 2.87
N TYR A 368 -4.04 -7.02 2.63
CA TYR A 368 -5.02 -6.12 3.26
C TYR A 368 -6.48 -6.48 2.91
N MET A 369 -6.69 -7.05 1.75
CA MET A 369 -8.02 -7.47 1.28
C MET A 369 -8.39 -8.89 1.69
N GLY A 370 -7.61 -9.53 2.55
CA GLY A 370 -7.90 -10.86 3.09
C GLY A 370 -7.43 -12.00 2.19
N LEU A 371 -6.61 -11.73 1.18
CA LEU A 371 -5.94 -12.76 0.41
C LEU A 371 -4.66 -13.23 1.12
N LEU A 372 -4.18 -14.42 0.77
CA LEU A 372 -2.90 -14.96 1.19
C LEU A 372 -1.94 -14.97 -0.02
N PRO A 373 -1.22 -13.87 -0.28
CA PRO A 373 -0.33 -13.79 -1.43
C PRO A 373 0.97 -14.56 -1.19
N VAL A 374 1.42 -15.23 -2.25
CA VAL A 374 2.73 -15.86 -2.36
C VAL A 374 3.45 -15.24 -3.57
N PRO A 375 3.99 -14.02 -3.41
CA PRO A 375 4.78 -13.39 -4.46
C PRO A 375 6.08 -14.14 -4.68
N GLU A 376 6.46 -14.32 -5.95
CA GLU A 376 7.72 -14.93 -6.34
C GLU A 376 8.70 -13.88 -6.86
N ILE A 377 9.88 -13.85 -6.25
CA ILE A 377 11.07 -13.17 -6.78
C ILE A 377 11.97 -14.25 -7.38
N GLN A 378 12.38 -14.08 -8.64
CA GLN A 378 13.05 -15.14 -9.38
C GLN A 378 14.36 -15.61 -8.70
N TYR A 379 15.18 -14.64 -8.25
CA TYR A 379 16.46 -14.95 -7.58
C TYR A 379 16.76 -13.94 -6.47
N LEU A 380 17.47 -14.38 -5.44
CA LEU A 380 17.83 -13.56 -4.30
C LEU A 380 18.62 -12.29 -4.70
N ALA A 381 19.46 -12.38 -5.72
CA ALA A 381 20.19 -11.23 -6.26
C ALA A 381 19.28 -10.07 -6.69
N TYR A 382 18.06 -10.36 -7.14
CA TYR A 382 17.09 -9.36 -7.61
C TYR A 382 16.20 -8.81 -6.48
N PHE A 383 16.17 -9.48 -5.35
CA PHE A 383 15.46 -9.01 -4.15
C PHE A 383 15.99 -7.66 -3.65
N HIS A 384 17.28 -7.38 -3.83
CA HIS A 384 17.91 -6.20 -3.25
C HIS A 384 17.30 -4.88 -3.74
N ASN A 385 16.80 -4.81 -4.97
CA ASN A 385 16.13 -3.61 -5.49
C ASN A 385 14.74 -3.38 -4.84
N ALA A 386 14.15 -4.43 -4.27
CA ALA A 386 12.84 -4.41 -3.63
C ALA A 386 12.90 -4.55 -2.09
N CYS A 387 14.11 -4.56 -1.53
CA CYS A 387 14.33 -4.78 -0.09
C CYS A 387 13.50 -3.83 0.79
N ASP A 388 13.30 -2.58 0.34
CA ASP A 388 12.54 -1.59 1.10
C ASP A 388 11.05 -1.93 1.20
N GLN A 389 10.46 -2.60 0.22
CA GLN A 389 9.09 -3.10 0.31
C GLN A 389 8.93 -4.15 1.44
N VAL A 390 9.98 -4.90 1.74
CA VAL A 390 9.99 -5.84 2.87
C VAL A 390 10.32 -5.11 4.18
N ARG A 391 11.46 -4.43 4.22
CA ARG A 391 11.97 -3.77 5.43
C ARG A 391 11.13 -2.56 5.85
N GLY A 392 10.91 -1.63 4.92
CA GLY A 392 10.28 -0.33 5.20
C GLY A 392 8.76 -0.43 5.26
N GLU A 393 8.16 -1.33 4.50
CA GLU A 393 6.70 -1.42 4.38
C GLU A 393 6.14 -2.67 5.08
N ALA A 394 6.40 -3.87 4.56
CA ALA A 394 5.72 -5.08 5.02
C ALA A 394 6.05 -5.43 6.48
N ALA A 395 7.32 -5.43 6.85
CA ALA A 395 7.77 -5.78 8.20
C ALA A 395 7.43 -4.71 9.24
N SER A 396 7.32 -3.43 8.83
CA SER A 396 7.05 -2.31 9.73
C SER A 396 5.56 -2.08 10.00
N LEU A 397 4.67 -2.49 9.10
CA LEU A 397 3.25 -2.16 9.17
C LEU A 397 2.60 -2.57 10.48
N GLN A 398 2.85 -3.79 10.93
CA GLN A 398 2.27 -4.32 12.16
C GLN A 398 2.75 -3.55 13.38
N PHE A 399 4.02 -3.14 13.39
CA PHE A 399 4.57 -2.29 14.44
C PHE A 399 3.95 -0.88 14.42
N PHE A 400 3.88 -0.24 13.27
CA PHE A 400 3.32 1.11 13.12
C PHE A 400 1.82 1.19 13.39
N SER A 401 1.11 0.08 13.24
CA SER A 401 -0.34 0.03 13.44
C SER A 401 -0.76 -0.68 14.72
N ASP A 402 0.15 -0.91 15.67
CA ASP A 402 -0.13 -1.68 16.90
C ASP A 402 -0.89 -3.00 16.63
N GLY A 403 -0.57 -3.67 15.52
CA GLY A 403 -1.25 -4.89 15.09
C GLY A 403 -2.60 -4.68 14.40
N ALA A 404 -3.08 -3.44 14.23
CA ALA A 404 -4.36 -3.17 13.55
C ALA A 404 -4.36 -3.57 12.07
N PHE A 405 -3.19 -3.53 11.44
CA PHE A 405 -2.95 -4.04 10.09
C PHE A 405 -1.79 -5.03 10.10
N ALA A 406 -1.92 -6.09 9.32
CA ALA A 406 -0.89 -7.12 9.17
C ALA A 406 -0.68 -7.46 7.69
N ASN A 407 0.48 -8.07 7.37
CA ASN A 407 0.83 -8.56 6.04
C ASN A 407 0.98 -10.09 6.03
N PRO A 408 -0.11 -10.86 6.02
CA PRO A 408 -0.03 -12.31 5.88
C PRO A 408 0.39 -12.68 4.46
N MET A 409 1.70 -12.81 4.21
CA MET A 409 2.25 -13.22 2.92
C MET A 409 3.44 -14.17 3.08
N VAL A 410 3.70 -14.96 2.06
CA VAL A 410 4.88 -15.82 1.97
C VAL A 410 5.70 -15.42 0.75
N ILE A 411 6.82 -14.75 0.95
CA ILE A 411 7.70 -14.35 -0.15
C ILE A 411 8.56 -15.54 -0.54
N ARG A 412 8.41 -16.01 -1.78
CA ARG A 412 9.20 -17.11 -2.32
C ARG A 412 10.35 -16.56 -3.18
N ILE A 413 11.57 -16.87 -2.82
CA ILE A 413 12.78 -16.43 -3.52
C ILE A 413 13.66 -17.64 -3.80
N ALA A 414 14.06 -17.85 -5.06
CA ALA A 414 15.07 -18.87 -5.39
C ALA A 414 16.47 -18.35 -5.06
N SER A 415 17.32 -19.24 -4.55
CA SER A 415 18.70 -18.92 -4.17
C SER A 415 19.57 -20.16 -4.29
N LEU A 416 20.90 -20.00 -4.25
CA LEU A 416 21.88 -21.09 -4.25
C LEU A 416 21.69 -22.09 -5.38
N GLY A 417 21.56 -21.60 -6.60
CA GLY A 417 21.28 -22.39 -7.78
C GLY A 417 22.45 -23.25 -8.27
N TYR A 418 22.85 -24.26 -7.54
CA TYR A 418 23.93 -25.19 -7.89
C TYR A 418 23.48 -26.19 -8.96
N GLN A 419 23.51 -25.78 -10.21
CA GLN A 419 23.16 -26.66 -11.31
C GLN A 419 24.14 -26.55 -12.47
N LYS A 420 24.33 -27.67 -13.20
CA LYS A 420 25.19 -27.69 -14.38
C LYS A 420 24.67 -26.74 -15.47
N GLY A 421 25.57 -25.95 -16.04
CA GLY A 421 25.23 -24.99 -17.13
C GLY A 421 24.51 -23.73 -16.65
N PHE A 422 24.51 -23.46 -15.37
CA PHE A 422 23.85 -22.28 -14.81
C PHE A 422 24.73 -21.02 -14.87
N GLY A 423 24.12 -19.90 -15.22
CA GLY A 423 24.83 -18.67 -15.55
C GLY A 423 25.17 -17.77 -14.38
N GLY A 424 26.41 -17.75 -13.95
CA GLY A 424 27.04 -16.67 -13.24
C GLY A 424 26.69 -16.54 -11.75
N HIS A 425 27.33 -15.60 -11.11
CA HIS A 425 27.30 -15.38 -9.65
C HIS A 425 25.95 -14.81 -9.15
N PHE A 426 25.24 -14.01 -9.95
CA PHE A 426 23.95 -13.46 -9.54
C PHE A 426 22.91 -14.54 -9.22
N HIS A 427 22.84 -15.57 -10.02
CA HIS A 427 21.88 -16.67 -9.80
C HIS A 427 22.28 -17.62 -8.66
N ASN A 428 23.53 -17.52 -8.20
CA ASN A 428 24.08 -18.28 -7.06
C ASN A 428 24.25 -17.40 -5.81
N ASP A 429 23.60 -16.24 -5.78
CA ASP A 429 23.64 -15.34 -4.64
C ASP A 429 23.10 -16.03 -3.38
N ASN A 430 23.78 -15.79 -2.26
CA ASN A 430 23.43 -16.32 -0.97
C ASN A 430 23.40 -15.23 0.13
N SER A 431 23.19 -13.97 -0.26
CA SER A 431 23.16 -12.81 0.65
C SER A 431 21.92 -12.78 1.57
N ILE A 432 21.48 -13.94 2.04
CA ILE A 432 20.32 -14.13 2.94
C ILE A 432 20.43 -13.32 4.24
N THR A 433 21.64 -12.94 4.62
CA THR A 433 21.88 -12.09 5.79
C THR A 433 21.22 -10.72 5.69
N ALA A 434 20.95 -10.24 4.48
CA ALA A 434 20.19 -9.00 4.27
C ALA A 434 18.75 -9.08 4.84
N LEU A 435 18.18 -10.27 4.92
CA LEU A 435 16.84 -10.52 5.47
C LEU A 435 16.86 -10.78 6.97
N ARG A 436 17.94 -11.38 7.49
CA ARG A 436 18.07 -11.81 8.90
C ARG A 436 17.88 -10.65 9.88
N ASP A 437 18.36 -9.46 9.54
CA ASP A 437 18.38 -8.31 10.44
C ASP A 437 17.14 -7.40 10.27
N ILE A 438 16.11 -7.86 9.54
CA ILE A 438 14.84 -7.16 9.40
C ILE A 438 13.85 -7.67 10.46
N PRO A 439 13.48 -6.85 11.47
CA PRO A 439 12.49 -7.24 12.46
C PRO A 439 11.13 -7.47 11.84
N GLY A 440 10.37 -8.46 12.34
CA GLY A 440 9.03 -8.78 11.85
C GLY A 440 8.98 -9.81 10.71
N LEU A 441 10.12 -10.33 10.26
CA LEU A 441 10.20 -11.51 9.38
C LEU A 441 10.26 -12.82 10.19
N VAL A 442 9.72 -13.88 9.63
CA VAL A 442 9.70 -15.24 10.19
C VAL A 442 10.40 -16.20 9.24
#